data_5f9ec121323d258bfa13f67c74d75d0a
#
_entry.id   5f9ec121323d258bfa13f67c74d75d0a
#
_cell.length_a   1.000
_cell.length_b   1.000
_cell.length_c   1.000
_cell.angle_alpha   90.00
_cell.angle_beta   90.00
_cell.angle_gamma   90.00
#
_symmetry.space_group_name_H-M   'P 1'
#
loop_
_entity.id
_entity.type
_entity.pdbx_description
1 polymer ?
#
loop_
_entity_poly.entity_id
_entity_poly.type
_entity_poly.pdbx_seq_one_letter_code
_entity_poly.pdbx_strand_id
1 'polypeptide(L)'
;MKKTLNILLILALSVIYSSCSNEVDDVFDKSSALRMQEALKNYKAVLTAPANGWLMEYYGNTDYGGYNMFVKFGEDNNVKVANEVYGAGNSATSHYKLEQSGGVVLSFDEFNEIFHFFSDPDNQLEIGDKGKGMEGDLEFRIISATPDSVVMKGKKHGSKIVMTPVQDDTDWNSYLTKVNQAESDMAFASYFFYVGEKVADVKASYHTLTFNYNSEDGQLVTIDAPYILRPDGYHLYKPVTILGKTITDFTYKGGDNYLFTTNDAEAIMKGYVMPLKEAFLTGDWYISYANMCDAMKEYWDYAAPGHLAKEGETIGYAYYSSGELYVRSGNYWTGFDMAPEALSDTQIKLTLTGWAGSSAQQGNAQYYWASQADDGVYYFRYFIYPLPGTYNLEANDIRNPTMIKLTAVDDPTYYYVVTKQAYPATQGMQK
;
A
#
# COMPACT_ATOMS: atom_id res chain seq x y z
N MET A 1 -32.75 84.98 12.10
CA MET A 1 -32.45 83.79 11.28
C MET A 1 -31.02 83.35 11.37
N LYS A 2 -29.95 84.17 11.31
CA LYS A 2 -28.55 83.71 11.39
C LYS A 2 -28.12 83.15 12.77
N LYS A 3 -28.67 83.73 13.87
CA LYS A 3 -28.35 83.27 15.23
C LYS A 3 -29.00 81.93 15.57
N THR A 4 -30.18 81.62 15.12
CA THR A 4 -30.88 80.34 15.31
C THR A 4 -30.28 79.24 14.46
N LEU A 5 -29.74 79.55 13.25
CA LEU A 5 -29.03 78.57 12.43
C LEU A 5 -27.68 78.13 13.02
N ASN A 6 -26.95 79.04 13.68
CA ASN A 6 -25.68 78.74 14.32
C ASN A 6 -25.87 77.88 15.61
N ILE A 7 -26.97 78.10 16.35
CA ILE A 7 -27.30 77.28 17.54
C ILE A 7 -27.70 75.85 17.10
N LEU A 8 -28.46 75.72 15.99
CA LEU A 8 -28.80 74.40 15.44
C LEU A 8 -27.57 73.67 14.92
N LEU A 9 -26.60 74.34 14.34
CA LEU A 9 -25.35 73.78 13.85
C LEU A 9 -24.46 73.31 15.00
N ILE A 10 -24.38 74.08 16.08
CA ILE A 10 -23.62 73.69 17.29
C ILE A 10 -24.28 72.50 18.03
N LEU A 11 -25.61 72.43 18.07
CA LEU A 11 -26.33 71.28 18.62
C LEU A 11 -26.15 70.00 17.74
N ALA A 12 -26.13 70.14 16.39
CA ALA A 12 -25.87 69.03 15.50
C ALA A 12 -24.43 68.54 15.57
N LEU A 13 -23.43 69.40 15.79
CA LEU A 13 -22.04 68.97 16.02
C LEU A 13 -21.83 68.29 17.37
N SER A 14 -22.57 68.64 18.43
CA SER A 14 -22.46 68.02 19.73
C SER A 14 -23.04 66.58 19.77
N VAL A 15 -23.99 66.25 18.88
CA VAL A 15 -24.55 64.90 18.76
C VAL A 15 -23.59 63.94 18.05
N ILE A 16 -22.66 64.49 17.23
CA ILE A 16 -21.68 63.64 16.51
C ILE A 16 -20.53 63.19 17.42
N TYR A 17 -20.26 63.86 18.54
CA TYR A 17 -19.19 63.49 19.47
C TYR A 17 -19.61 62.48 20.56
N SER A 18 -20.89 62.14 20.68
CA SER A 18 -21.35 61.13 21.66
C SER A 18 -21.60 59.75 21.05
N SER A 19 -21.18 59.49 19.82
CA SER A 19 -21.40 58.20 19.16
C SER A 19 -20.11 57.37 18.99
N CYS A 20 -19.15 57.49 19.89
CA CYS A 20 -17.97 56.62 19.93
C CYS A 20 -17.67 56.15 21.36
N SER A 21 -18.62 55.51 21.99
CA SER A 21 -18.34 54.50 23.00
C SER A 21 -19.04 53.23 22.56
N ASN A 22 -18.52 52.58 21.50
CA ASN A 22 -18.68 51.17 21.36
C ASN A 22 -17.80 50.55 22.48
N GLU A 23 -18.31 50.51 23.70
CA GLU A 23 -18.00 49.42 24.61
C GLU A 23 -18.62 48.19 23.96
N VAL A 24 -17.88 47.60 23.00
CA VAL A 24 -18.08 46.21 22.66
C VAL A 24 -17.75 45.52 23.99
N ASP A 25 -18.79 45.06 24.70
CA ASP A 25 -18.58 44.11 25.79
C ASP A 25 -17.60 43.06 25.30
N ASP A 26 -16.40 43.06 25.86
CA ASP A 26 -15.40 42.06 25.54
C ASP A 26 -16.01 40.70 25.86
N VAL A 27 -16.46 39.98 24.83
CA VAL A 27 -17.06 38.64 24.97
C VAL A 27 -16.09 37.70 25.72
N PHE A 28 -14.84 38.14 25.93
CA PHE A 28 -13.79 37.39 26.60
C PHE A 28 -13.04 38.26 27.60
N ASP A 29 -12.83 37.73 28.79
CA ASP A 29 -12.09 38.38 29.90
C ASP A 29 -10.62 38.70 29.61
N LYS A 30 -10.05 38.11 28.51
CA LYS A 30 -8.63 38.25 28.13
C LYS A 30 -8.51 38.64 26.68
N SER A 31 -7.47 39.45 26.37
CA SER A 31 -7.15 39.78 24.98
C SER A 31 -6.82 38.53 24.14
N SER A 32 -7.05 38.60 22.83
CA SER A 32 -6.76 37.51 21.91
C SER A 32 -5.29 37.06 21.98
N ALA A 33 -4.33 38.00 22.18
CA ALA A 33 -2.91 37.68 22.32
C ALA A 33 -2.61 36.90 23.59
N LEU A 34 -3.20 37.27 24.73
CA LEU A 34 -3.03 36.56 26.01
C LEU A 34 -3.61 35.15 25.94
N ARG A 35 -4.80 34.99 25.36
CA ARG A 35 -5.42 33.66 25.17
C ARG A 35 -4.55 32.75 24.31
N MET A 36 -3.92 33.30 23.25
CA MET A 36 -3.03 32.55 22.37
C MET A 36 -1.75 32.11 23.10
N GLN A 37 -1.12 32.98 23.88
CA GLN A 37 0.06 32.64 24.68
C GLN A 37 -0.26 31.53 25.71
N GLU A 38 -1.42 31.62 26.38
CA GLU A 38 -1.87 30.57 27.29
C GLU A 38 -2.13 29.24 26.56
N ALA A 39 -2.74 29.27 25.36
CA ALA A 39 -2.97 28.09 24.55
C ALA A 39 -1.66 27.42 24.12
N LEU A 40 -0.67 28.21 23.64
CA LEU A 40 0.67 27.69 23.30
C LEU A 40 1.33 27.00 24.51
N LYS A 41 1.31 27.66 25.69
CA LYS A 41 1.89 27.09 26.91
C LYS A 41 1.17 25.82 27.36
N ASN A 42 -0.16 25.83 27.34
CA ASN A 42 -0.97 24.68 27.76
C ASN A 42 -0.80 23.49 26.79
N TYR A 43 -0.79 23.75 25.50
CA TYR A 43 -0.61 22.67 24.52
C TYR A 43 0.78 22.08 24.58
N LYS A 44 1.83 22.91 24.81
CA LYS A 44 3.17 22.39 25.07
C LYS A 44 3.18 21.47 26.29
N ALA A 45 2.60 21.91 27.40
CA ALA A 45 2.52 21.11 28.61
C ALA A 45 1.78 19.77 28.38
N VAL A 46 0.70 19.77 27.60
CA VAL A 46 -0.01 18.53 27.24
C VAL A 46 0.86 17.64 26.38
N LEU A 47 1.50 18.16 25.32
CA LEU A 47 2.32 17.37 24.41
C LEU A 47 3.51 16.69 25.10
N THR A 48 4.13 17.36 26.08
CA THR A 48 5.31 16.86 26.78
C THR A 48 5.00 16.00 28.01
N ALA A 49 3.71 15.92 28.44
CA ALA A 49 3.32 15.22 29.66
C ALA A 49 3.49 13.70 29.64
N PRO A 50 3.11 12.96 28.57
CA PRO A 50 3.20 11.50 28.58
C PRO A 50 4.66 11.02 28.60
N ALA A 51 5.03 10.26 29.65
CA ALA A 51 6.38 9.74 29.82
C ALA A 51 6.83 8.86 28.66
N ASN A 52 5.91 8.09 28.08
CA ASN A 52 6.17 7.24 26.91
C ASN A 52 5.70 7.85 25.58
N GLY A 53 5.32 9.14 25.55
CA GLY A 53 4.89 9.85 24.35
C GLY A 53 3.49 9.47 23.87
N TRP A 54 3.24 9.65 22.60
CA TRP A 54 1.93 9.52 21.95
C TRP A 54 1.96 8.51 20.81
N LEU A 55 0.88 7.76 20.65
CA LEU A 55 0.57 7.06 19.39
C LEU A 55 -0.28 8.00 18.54
N MET A 56 0.24 8.38 17.39
CA MET A 56 -0.36 9.27 16.42
C MET A 56 -0.94 8.46 15.27
N GLU A 57 -2.25 8.53 15.07
CA GLU A 57 -2.92 8.03 13.89
C GLU A 57 -2.71 9.06 12.77
N TYR A 58 -1.67 8.83 11.96
CA TYR A 58 -1.23 9.79 10.96
C TYR A 58 -1.90 9.53 9.61
N TYR A 59 -2.71 10.50 9.17
CA TYR A 59 -3.30 10.55 7.84
C TYR A 59 -2.78 11.81 7.13
N GLY A 60 -1.63 11.71 6.50
CA GLY A 60 -1.05 12.85 5.77
C GLY A 60 -1.91 13.26 4.58
N ASN A 61 -2.35 12.27 3.81
CA ASN A 61 -3.39 12.38 2.79
C ASN A 61 -4.23 11.09 2.86
N THR A 62 -5.57 11.22 2.97
CA THR A 62 -6.46 10.07 3.11
C THR A 62 -6.46 9.13 1.92
N ASP A 63 -6.01 9.57 0.73
CA ASP A 63 -5.90 8.72 -0.47
C ASP A 63 -4.87 7.58 -0.30
N TYR A 64 -3.94 7.76 0.64
CA TYR A 64 -2.92 6.76 0.99
C TYR A 64 -3.16 6.12 2.36
N GLY A 65 -4.34 6.32 2.98
CA GLY A 65 -4.71 5.76 4.27
C GLY A 65 -3.94 6.34 5.46
N GLY A 66 -3.95 5.62 6.57
CA GLY A 66 -3.35 6.02 7.84
C GLY A 66 -2.17 5.13 8.25
N TYR A 67 -1.25 5.73 9.01
CA TYR A 67 -0.04 5.06 9.50
C TYR A 67 0.16 5.30 10.99
N ASN A 68 0.62 4.27 11.70
CA ASN A 68 0.97 4.36 13.10
C ASN A 68 2.31 5.07 13.27
N MET A 69 2.31 6.16 14.02
CA MET A 69 3.51 6.90 14.38
C MET A 69 3.59 7.07 15.90
N PHE A 70 4.70 6.71 16.49
CA PHE A 70 5.01 7.09 17.86
C PHE A 70 5.78 8.41 17.85
N VAL A 71 5.34 9.37 18.68
CA VAL A 71 5.98 10.66 18.84
C VAL A 71 6.15 10.99 20.32
N LYS A 72 7.34 11.41 20.73
CA LYS A 72 7.63 11.85 22.09
C LYS A 72 8.24 13.24 22.05
N PHE A 73 7.51 14.21 22.55
CA PHE A 73 7.90 15.62 22.58
C PHE A 73 8.69 15.94 23.84
N GLY A 74 9.84 16.61 23.67
CA GLY A 74 10.67 17.11 24.75
C GLY A 74 10.38 18.58 25.09
N GLU A 75 10.66 19.00 26.32
CA GLU A 75 10.60 20.41 26.74
C GLU A 75 11.61 21.30 25.99
N ASP A 76 12.69 20.71 25.49
CA ASP A 76 13.73 21.32 24.66
C ASP A 76 13.35 21.51 23.20
N ASN A 77 12.06 21.29 22.84
CA ASN A 77 11.52 21.30 21.48
C ASN A 77 12.06 20.19 20.55
N ASN A 78 12.72 19.18 21.08
CA ASN A 78 13.04 17.99 20.31
C ASN A 78 11.86 17.01 20.33
N VAL A 79 11.67 16.28 19.22
CA VAL A 79 10.68 15.21 19.07
C VAL A 79 11.36 13.95 18.57
N LYS A 80 11.16 12.85 19.30
CA LYS A 80 11.56 11.51 18.84
C LYS A 80 10.38 10.89 18.11
N VAL A 81 10.64 10.33 16.92
CA VAL A 81 9.63 9.72 16.04
C VAL A 81 10.03 8.28 15.69
N ALA A 82 9.07 7.39 15.64
CA ALA A 82 9.16 6.05 15.06
C ALA A 82 7.86 5.72 14.33
N ASN A 83 7.88 4.89 13.29
CA ASN A 83 6.68 4.49 12.57
C ASN A 83 6.76 3.05 12.05
N GLU A 84 5.64 2.52 11.57
CA GLU A 84 5.52 1.16 11.04
C GLU A 84 6.30 0.95 9.73
N VAL A 85 6.46 1.98 8.90
CA VAL A 85 7.14 1.90 7.60
C VAL A 85 8.63 1.60 7.76
N TYR A 86 9.30 2.31 8.67
CA TYR A 86 10.70 2.07 8.98
C TYR A 86 10.90 0.86 9.91
N GLY A 87 9.80 0.38 10.49
CA GLY A 87 9.77 -0.82 11.33
C GLY A 87 10.34 -0.63 12.72
N ALA A 88 10.26 -1.71 13.50
CA ALA A 88 10.72 -1.74 14.87
C ALA A 88 12.24 -1.50 14.98
N GLY A 89 12.64 -0.77 16.01
CA GLY A 89 14.05 -0.45 16.30
C GLY A 89 14.57 0.83 15.63
N ASN A 90 13.86 1.37 14.65
CA ASN A 90 14.24 2.61 13.98
C ASN A 90 13.52 3.82 14.60
N SER A 91 14.27 4.86 14.90
CA SER A 91 13.71 6.12 15.40
C SER A 91 14.64 7.28 15.05
N ALA A 92 14.07 8.44 14.77
CA ALA A 92 14.81 9.66 14.50
C ALA A 92 14.36 10.78 15.46
N THR A 93 15.26 11.70 15.77
CA THR A 93 14.97 12.86 16.61
C THR A 93 15.24 14.13 15.81
N SER A 94 14.29 15.06 15.84
CA SER A 94 14.39 16.36 15.16
C SER A 94 13.70 17.44 15.99
N HIS A 95 13.69 18.66 15.48
CA HIS A 95 13.03 19.78 16.13
C HIS A 95 11.54 19.86 15.77
N TYR A 96 10.71 20.35 16.73
CA TYR A 96 9.34 20.77 16.50
C TYR A 96 9.09 22.14 17.07
N LYS A 97 8.08 22.84 16.56
CA LYS A 97 7.64 24.12 17.13
C LYS A 97 6.12 24.19 17.25
N LEU A 98 5.70 24.99 18.21
CA LEU A 98 4.31 25.46 18.31
C LEU A 98 4.27 26.93 17.92
N GLU A 99 3.46 27.28 16.96
CA GLU A 99 3.35 28.66 16.48
C GLU A 99 1.90 29.11 16.30
N GLN A 100 1.71 30.43 16.26
CA GLN A 100 0.42 31.03 15.97
C GLN A 100 0.24 31.19 14.45
N SER A 101 -0.70 30.42 13.86
CA SER A 101 -1.05 30.54 12.43
C SER A 101 -2.52 30.20 12.22
N GLY A 102 -3.42 31.17 12.49
CA GLY A 102 -4.86 30.96 12.47
C GLY A 102 -5.36 29.94 13.51
N GLY A 103 -4.72 29.94 14.69
CA GLY A 103 -4.81 28.97 15.78
C GLY A 103 -3.42 28.53 16.21
N VAL A 104 -3.32 27.54 17.08
CA VAL A 104 -2.03 26.92 17.42
C VAL A 104 -1.72 25.82 16.39
N VAL A 105 -0.54 25.92 15.78
CA VAL A 105 -0.03 24.95 14.80
C VAL A 105 1.19 24.24 15.41
N LEU A 106 1.16 22.92 15.37
CA LEU A 106 2.31 22.06 15.59
C LEU A 106 3.02 21.87 14.23
N SER A 107 4.31 22.17 14.16
CA SER A 107 5.11 22.06 12.94
C SER A 107 6.36 21.23 13.22
N PHE A 108 6.65 20.27 12.33
CA PHE A 108 7.89 19.52 12.29
C PHE A 108 8.80 20.23 11.28
N ASP A 109 9.57 21.19 11.76
CA ASP A 109 10.29 22.20 10.97
C ASP A 109 11.76 21.87 10.70
N GLU A 110 12.25 20.74 11.21
CA GLU A 110 13.54 20.16 10.90
C GLU A 110 13.38 18.79 10.25
N PHE A 111 14.25 18.47 9.28
CA PHE A 111 14.19 17.21 8.58
C PHE A 111 14.31 16.02 9.54
N ASN A 112 13.35 15.10 9.40
CA ASN A 112 13.30 13.83 10.11
C ASN A 112 12.98 12.75 9.07
N GLU A 113 13.88 11.84 8.79
CA GLU A 113 13.74 10.84 7.74
C GLU A 113 12.47 9.98 7.89
N ILE A 114 12.09 9.66 9.14
CA ILE A 114 10.93 8.83 9.45
C ILE A 114 9.62 9.60 9.21
N PHE A 115 9.55 10.88 9.62
CA PHE A 115 8.36 11.69 9.45
C PHE A 115 8.22 12.22 8.02
N HIS A 116 9.34 12.69 7.43
CA HIS A 116 9.34 13.27 6.08
C HIS A 116 9.17 12.23 4.97
N PHE A 117 9.31 10.93 5.27
CA PHE A 117 8.98 9.86 4.34
C PHE A 117 7.63 10.08 3.62
N PHE A 118 6.61 10.48 4.37
CA PHE A 118 5.25 10.71 3.84
C PHE A 118 5.14 11.94 2.94
N SER A 119 6.08 12.86 3.00
CA SER A 119 6.15 14.07 2.16
C SER A 119 7.20 13.98 1.06
N ASP A 120 7.99 12.90 1.04
CA ASP A 120 9.03 12.68 0.05
C ASP A 120 8.41 12.23 -1.28
N PRO A 121 8.55 13.01 -2.38
CA PRO A 121 8.05 12.64 -3.68
C PRO A 121 8.75 11.43 -4.31
N ASP A 122 9.95 11.10 -3.85
CA ASP A 122 10.77 9.99 -4.34
C ASP A 122 11.11 9.01 -3.20
N ASN A 123 10.11 8.72 -2.31
CA ASN A 123 10.32 7.83 -1.18
C ASN A 123 10.79 6.42 -1.63
N GLN A 124 11.59 5.76 -0.78
CA GLN A 124 12.26 4.49 -1.10
C GLN A 124 11.31 3.32 -1.42
N LEU A 125 10.04 3.41 -1.00
CA LEU A 125 9.03 2.38 -1.24
C LEU A 125 8.19 2.67 -2.49
N GLU A 126 8.48 3.77 -3.21
CA GLU A 126 7.75 4.20 -4.42
C GLU A 126 6.23 4.31 -4.19
N ILE A 127 5.80 4.64 -2.96
CA ILE A 127 4.39 4.79 -2.61
C ILE A 127 3.90 6.18 -3.05
N GLY A 128 2.77 6.21 -3.73
CA GLY A 128 2.15 7.44 -4.22
C GLY A 128 2.46 7.72 -5.69
N ASP A 129 1.98 8.85 -6.18
CA ASP A 129 2.19 9.29 -7.57
C ASP A 129 3.66 9.62 -7.81
N LYS A 130 4.17 9.26 -8.99
CA LYS A 130 5.53 9.59 -9.39
C LYS A 130 5.79 11.10 -9.33
N GLY A 131 6.81 11.49 -8.55
CA GLY A 131 7.20 12.89 -8.33
C GLY A 131 6.29 13.66 -7.39
N LYS A 132 5.34 12.99 -6.71
CA LYS A 132 4.48 13.58 -5.66
C LYS A 132 4.56 12.80 -4.35
N GLY A 133 4.84 11.49 -4.43
CA GLY A 133 4.81 10.61 -3.27
C GLY A 133 3.43 10.58 -2.62
N MET A 134 3.38 10.47 -1.31
CA MET A 134 2.13 10.44 -0.54
C MET A 134 1.60 11.82 -0.16
N GLU A 135 2.28 12.89 -0.57
CA GLU A 135 1.91 14.29 -0.30
C GLU A 135 1.63 14.62 1.18
N GLY A 136 2.31 13.94 2.11
CA GLY A 136 2.07 14.04 3.55
C GLY A 136 2.20 15.47 4.11
N ASP A 137 1.47 15.72 5.20
CA ASP A 137 1.44 17.00 5.91
C ASP A 137 2.50 17.03 7.03
N LEU A 138 3.16 18.15 7.22
CA LEU A 138 4.17 18.38 8.28
C LEU A 138 3.72 19.46 9.27
N GLU A 139 2.59 20.10 9.02
CA GLU A 139 2.04 21.17 9.83
C GLU A 139 0.58 20.87 10.19
N PHE A 140 0.26 20.91 11.47
CA PHE A 140 -1.04 20.49 11.99
C PHE A 140 -1.63 21.55 12.89
N ARG A 141 -2.84 22.03 12.58
CA ARG A 141 -3.60 22.90 13.47
C ARG A 141 -4.16 22.06 14.61
N ILE A 142 -3.82 22.38 15.84
CA ILE A 142 -4.38 21.74 17.02
C ILE A 142 -5.82 22.23 17.20
N ILE A 143 -6.76 21.31 17.21
CA ILE A 143 -8.20 21.56 17.43
C ILE A 143 -8.52 21.43 18.91
N SER A 144 -7.99 20.39 19.55
CA SER A 144 -8.08 20.19 21.00
C SER A 144 -6.86 19.44 21.53
N ALA A 145 -6.44 19.75 22.74
CA ALA A 145 -5.39 19.02 23.43
C ALA A 145 -5.80 18.84 24.89
N THR A 146 -5.90 17.59 25.28
CA THR A 146 -6.22 17.12 26.64
C THR A 146 -5.20 16.07 27.06
N PRO A 147 -5.11 15.69 28.33
CA PRO A 147 -4.25 14.58 28.76
C PRO A 147 -4.56 13.25 28.05
N ASP A 148 -5.81 13.04 27.63
CA ASP A 148 -6.28 11.77 27.05
C ASP A 148 -6.18 11.73 25.53
N SER A 149 -6.14 12.90 24.84
CA SER A 149 -6.03 12.96 23.38
C SER A 149 -5.64 14.34 22.87
N VAL A 150 -4.92 14.35 21.74
CA VAL A 150 -4.70 15.56 20.95
C VAL A 150 -5.30 15.35 19.57
N VAL A 151 -6.26 16.21 19.20
CA VAL A 151 -6.93 16.19 17.90
C VAL A 151 -6.38 17.33 17.05
N MET A 152 -5.90 17.03 15.89
CA MET A 152 -5.30 17.99 14.95
C MET A 152 -5.93 17.87 13.57
N LYS A 153 -5.67 18.86 12.74
CA LYS A 153 -6.04 18.89 11.33
C LYS A 153 -4.84 19.32 10.50
N GLY A 154 -4.48 18.52 9.53
CA GLY A 154 -3.42 18.83 8.57
C GLY A 154 -3.69 20.14 7.83
N LYS A 155 -2.66 20.95 7.59
CA LYS A 155 -2.83 22.23 6.90
C LYS A 155 -2.99 22.08 5.40
N LYS A 156 -2.37 21.06 4.80
CA LYS A 156 -2.36 20.85 3.33
C LYS A 156 -3.66 20.15 2.87
N HIS A 157 -3.98 18.98 3.43
CA HIS A 157 -5.11 18.16 3.00
C HIS A 157 -6.32 18.23 3.94
N GLY A 158 -6.14 18.78 5.14
CA GLY A 158 -7.20 18.89 6.12
C GLY A 158 -7.60 17.57 6.78
N SER A 159 -6.77 16.54 6.68
CA SER A 159 -6.99 15.25 7.32
C SER A 159 -7.01 15.38 8.84
N LYS A 160 -7.91 14.66 9.48
CA LYS A 160 -7.96 14.58 10.95
C LYS A 160 -6.85 13.65 11.43
N ILE A 161 -6.06 14.13 12.37
CA ILE A 161 -5.00 13.39 13.07
C ILE A 161 -5.38 13.31 14.53
N VAL A 162 -5.24 12.12 15.11
CA VAL A 162 -5.50 11.89 16.54
C VAL A 162 -4.24 11.33 17.18
N MET A 163 -3.86 11.87 18.33
CA MET A 163 -2.83 11.29 19.19
C MET A 163 -3.46 10.84 20.51
N THR A 164 -3.12 9.63 20.94
CA THR A 164 -3.49 9.09 22.27
C THR A 164 -2.22 8.81 23.08
N PRO A 165 -2.21 9.04 24.41
CA PRO A 165 -1.03 8.81 25.22
C PRO A 165 -0.69 7.31 25.25
N VAL A 166 0.59 7.00 25.06
CA VAL A 166 1.08 5.63 25.15
C VAL A 166 1.24 5.23 26.60
N GLN A 167 0.76 4.05 26.96
CA GLN A 167 0.93 3.52 28.31
C GLN A 167 2.42 3.33 28.63
N ASP A 168 2.82 3.54 29.87
CA ASP A 168 4.23 3.55 30.28
C ASP A 168 4.95 2.21 30.06
N ASP A 169 4.21 1.09 30.09
CA ASP A 169 4.71 -0.26 29.86
C ASP A 169 4.68 -0.71 28.39
N THR A 170 4.17 0.12 27.48
CA THR A 170 4.12 -0.19 26.04
C THR A 170 5.49 0.00 25.41
N ASP A 171 6.07 -1.07 24.89
CA ASP A 171 7.25 -1.00 24.05
C ASP A 171 6.86 -0.67 22.60
N TRP A 172 7.33 0.47 22.07
CA TRP A 172 7.08 0.92 20.70
C TRP A 172 7.46 -0.11 19.66
N ASN A 173 8.61 -0.76 19.85
CA ASN A 173 9.12 -1.76 18.91
C ASN A 173 8.21 -2.98 18.86
N SER A 174 7.78 -3.47 20.01
CA SER A 174 6.83 -4.60 20.09
C SER A 174 5.50 -4.26 19.44
N TYR A 175 4.99 -3.04 19.61
CA TYR A 175 3.75 -2.61 18.96
C TYR A 175 3.90 -2.56 17.44
N LEU A 176 4.93 -1.89 16.92
CA LEU A 176 5.20 -1.78 15.49
C LEU A 176 5.45 -3.15 14.84
N THR A 177 6.16 -4.05 15.54
CA THR A 177 6.34 -5.43 15.08
C THR A 177 4.99 -6.15 14.93
N LYS A 178 4.07 -5.99 15.88
CA LYS A 178 2.73 -6.58 15.80
C LYS A 178 1.90 -6.00 14.67
N VAL A 179 1.99 -4.69 14.42
CA VAL A 179 1.30 -4.02 13.30
C VAL A 179 1.82 -4.57 11.98
N ASN A 180 3.14 -4.64 11.78
CA ASN A 180 3.74 -5.15 10.55
C ASN A 180 3.44 -6.66 10.35
N GLN A 181 3.40 -7.43 11.43
CA GLN A 181 2.97 -8.84 11.36
C GLN A 181 1.49 -8.95 10.96
N ALA A 182 0.64 -8.12 11.55
CA ALA A 182 -0.78 -8.07 11.21
C ALA A 182 -1.02 -7.66 9.75
N GLU A 183 -0.26 -6.69 9.23
CA GLU A 183 -0.28 -6.33 7.81
C GLU A 183 0.00 -7.55 6.93
N SER A 184 1.09 -8.26 7.23
CA SER A 184 1.45 -9.49 6.52
C SER A 184 0.38 -10.59 6.66
N ASP A 185 -0.18 -10.79 7.85
CA ASP A 185 -1.18 -11.83 8.11
C ASP A 185 -2.54 -11.53 7.44
N MET A 186 -2.84 -10.27 7.19
CA MET A 186 -4.09 -9.80 6.62
C MET A 186 -4.00 -9.41 5.13
N ALA A 187 -2.82 -9.56 4.50
CA ALA A 187 -2.64 -9.29 3.08
C ALA A 187 -3.21 -10.44 2.22
N PHE A 188 -4.25 -10.13 1.44
CA PHE A 188 -4.89 -11.05 0.48
C PHE A 188 -4.97 -10.39 -0.90
N ALA A 189 -5.05 -11.20 -1.94
CA ALA A 189 -5.19 -10.71 -3.31
C ALA A 189 -6.49 -9.90 -3.53
N SER A 190 -7.54 -10.25 -2.80
CA SER A 190 -8.82 -9.53 -2.73
C SER A 190 -9.59 -9.97 -1.49
N TYR A 191 -10.75 -9.34 -1.25
CA TYR A 191 -11.64 -9.71 -0.15
C TYR A 191 -13.08 -9.68 -0.64
N PHE A 192 -13.97 -10.35 0.09
CA PHE A 192 -15.42 -10.26 -0.09
C PHE A 192 -16.06 -9.80 1.22
N PHE A 193 -16.86 -8.74 1.14
CA PHE A 193 -17.64 -8.24 2.27
C PHE A 193 -19.10 -8.69 2.13
N TYR A 194 -19.64 -9.26 3.20
CA TYR A 194 -20.97 -9.88 3.23
C TYR A 194 -21.88 -9.19 4.23
N VAL A 195 -23.14 -8.98 3.83
CA VAL A 195 -24.28 -8.64 4.72
C VAL A 195 -25.44 -9.57 4.33
N GLY A 196 -25.63 -10.64 5.07
CA GLY A 196 -26.55 -11.72 4.67
C GLY A 196 -26.13 -12.33 3.33
N GLU A 197 -27.04 -12.27 2.33
CA GLU A 197 -26.78 -12.75 0.96
C GLU A 197 -26.15 -11.68 0.04
N LYS A 198 -26.09 -10.42 0.49
CA LYS A 198 -25.48 -9.33 -0.29
C LYS A 198 -23.97 -9.42 -0.18
N VAL A 199 -23.27 -9.18 -1.29
CA VAL A 199 -21.80 -9.25 -1.38
C VAL A 199 -21.25 -8.00 -2.05
N ALA A 200 -20.13 -7.50 -1.53
CA ALA A 200 -19.30 -6.51 -2.20
C ALA A 200 -17.90 -7.09 -2.43
N ASP A 201 -17.37 -6.88 -3.64
CA ASP A 201 -15.93 -7.11 -3.92
C ASP A 201 -15.10 -6.05 -3.24
N VAL A 202 -13.97 -6.45 -2.62
CA VAL A 202 -13.11 -5.53 -1.89
C VAL A 202 -11.67 -5.69 -2.32
N LYS A 203 -11.00 -4.57 -2.59
CA LYS A 203 -9.57 -4.49 -2.84
C LYS A 203 -8.91 -3.60 -1.80
N ALA A 204 -7.70 -3.96 -1.37
CA ALA A 204 -6.87 -3.13 -0.52
C ALA A 204 -5.72 -2.54 -1.34
N SER A 205 -5.49 -1.24 -1.20
CA SER A 205 -4.36 -0.53 -1.79
C SER A 205 -4.01 0.68 -0.92
N TYR A 206 -2.74 0.88 -0.59
CA TYR A 206 -2.27 2.03 0.20
C TYR A 206 -3.12 2.31 1.45
N HIS A 207 -3.39 1.29 2.28
CA HIS A 207 -4.26 1.42 3.47
C HIS A 207 -5.66 1.98 3.17
N THR A 208 -6.20 1.65 1.99
CA THR A 208 -7.58 1.95 1.61
C THR A 208 -8.27 0.69 1.14
N LEU A 209 -9.43 0.38 1.70
CA LEU A 209 -10.34 -0.66 1.21
C LEU A 209 -11.30 -0.03 0.22
N THR A 210 -11.34 -0.54 -1.01
CA THR A 210 -12.30 -0.13 -2.04
C THR A 210 -13.36 -1.20 -2.19
N PHE A 211 -14.61 -0.88 -1.84
CA PHE A 211 -15.76 -1.76 -1.93
C PHE A 211 -16.53 -1.49 -3.22
N ASN A 212 -16.81 -2.55 -3.99
CA ASN A 212 -17.56 -2.48 -5.24
C ASN A 212 -18.76 -3.45 -5.17
N TYR A 213 -19.97 -2.95 -5.42
CA TYR A 213 -21.19 -3.76 -5.48
C TYR A 213 -22.25 -3.08 -6.33
N ASN A 214 -23.26 -3.84 -6.77
CA ASN A 214 -24.40 -3.27 -7.44
C ASN A 214 -25.49 -2.93 -6.41
N SER A 215 -26.02 -1.71 -6.48
CA SER A 215 -27.20 -1.29 -5.71
C SER A 215 -28.47 -2.04 -6.17
N GLU A 216 -29.56 -1.88 -5.46
CA GLU A 216 -30.84 -2.56 -5.78
C GLU A 216 -31.42 -2.16 -7.13
N ASP A 217 -31.09 -0.98 -7.63
CA ASP A 217 -31.44 -0.48 -8.98
C ASP A 217 -30.39 -0.84 -10.05
N GLY A 218 -29.40 -1.68 -9.71
CA GLY A 218 -28.39 -2.19 -10.64
C GLY A 218 -27.25 -1.23 -10.95
N GLN A 219 -27.13 -0.10 -10.24
CA GLN A 219 -26.01 0.82 -10.42
C GLN A 219 -24.77 0.33 -9.68
N LEU A 220 -23.58 0.45 -10.29
CA LEU A 220 -22.33 0.17 -9.64
C LEU A 220 -22.05 1.23 -8.55
N VAL A 221 -21.86 0.77 -7.33
CA VAL A 221 -21.42 1.58 -6.17
C VAL A 221 -19.96 1.27 -5.88
N THR A 222 -19.14 2.31 -5.80
CA THR A 222 -17.75 2.23 -5.37
C THR A 222 -17.57 3.09 -4.13
N ILE A 223 -16.99 2.52 -3.07
CA ILE A 223 -16.79 3.20 -1.79
C ILE A 223 -15.34 2.98 -1.35
N ASP A 224 -14.60 4.08 -1.17
CA ASP A 224 -13.26 4.06 -0.60
C ASP A 224 -13.32 4.29 0.91
N ALA A 225 -12.67 3.44 1.65
CA ALA A 225 -12.59 3.44 3.10
C ALA A 225 -11.12 3.42 3.55
N PRO A 226 -10.48 4.60 3.68
CA PRO A 226 -9.15 4.70 4.26
C PRO A 226 -9.13 4.14 5.68
N TYR A 227 -8.08 3.41 6.03
CA TYR A 227 -7.92 2.80 7.34
C TYR A 227 -6.51 2.97 7.89
N ILE A 228 -6.37 2.72 9.18
CA ILE A 228 -5.09 2.49 9.84
C ILE A 228 -5.02 1.04 10.31
N LEU A 229 -3.86 0.44 10.20
CA LEU A 229 -3.59 -0.90 10.73
C LEU A 229 -3.58 -0.89 12.25
N ARG A 230 -4.13 -1.94 12.84
CA ARG A 230 -3.98 -2.28 14.25
C ARG A 230 -3.47 -3.71 14.37
N PRO A 231 -2.90 -4.11 15.50
CA PRO A 231 -2.40 -5.49 15.69
C PRO A 231 -3.43 -6.58 15.44
N ASP A 232 -4.73 -6.24 15.46
CA ASP A 232 -5.85 -7.17 15.31
C ASP A 232 -6.78 -6.85 14.12
N GLY A 233 -6.45 -5.86 13.27
CA GLY A 233 -7.33 -5.55 12.14
C GLY A 233 -7.17 -4.15 11.54
N TYR A 234 -8.26 -3.67 10.94
CA TYR A 234 -8.34 -2.34 10.31
C TYR A 234 -9.29 -1.44 11.09
N HIS A 235 -8.86 -0.22 11.40
CA HIS A 235 -9.71 0.84 11.93
C HIS A 235 -9.93 1.90 10.86
N LEU A 236 -11.20 2.14 10.47
CA LEU A 236 -11.51 3.08 9.39
C LEU A 236 -11.35 4.53 9.83
N TYR A 237 -10.86 5.38 8.95
CA TYR A 237 -10.70 6.83 9.18
C TYR A 237 -12.00 7.51 9.64
N LYS A 238 -13.12 7.07 9.12
CA LYS A 238 -14.48 7.50 9.49
C LYS A 238 -15.45 6.33 9.29
N PRO A 239 -16.61 6.34 9.97
CA PRO A 239 -17.67 5.37 9.68
C PRO A 239 -18.08 5.39 8.20
N VAL A 240 -18.21 4.22 7.58
CA VAL A 240 -18.60 4.05 6.18
C VAL A 240 -19.79 3.11 6.10
N THR A 241 -20.82 3.48 5.30
CA THR A 241 -21.99 2.63 5.10
C THR A 241 -21.83 1.79 3.84
N ILE A 242 -21.81 0.46 4.00
CA ILE A 242 -21.61 -0.53 2.94
C ILE A 242 -22.76 -1.53 3.01
N LEU A 243 -23.45 -1.77 1.90
CA LEU A 243 -24.62 -2.67 1.82
C LEU A 243 -25.67 -2.41 2.93
N GLY A 244 -25.81 -1.13 3.36
CA GLY A 244 -26.74 -0.71 4.39
C GLY A 244 -26.25 -0.85 5.84
N LYS A 245 -25.00 -1.28 6.08
CA LYS A 245 -24.38 -1.38 7.41
C LYS A 245 -23.30 -0.35 7.58
N THR A 246 -23.26 0.30 8.75
CA THR A 246 -22.22 1.30 9.08
C THR A 246 -21.08 0.63 9.81
N ILE A 247 -19.92 0.63 9.15
CA ILE A 247 -18.71 -0.06 9.59
C ILE A 247 -17.68 0.97 10.05
N THR A 248 -17.00 0.66 11.15
CA THR A 248 -15.88 1.43 11.72
C THR A 248 -14.61 0.60 11.84
N ASP A 249 -14.76 -0.72 12.02
CA ASP A 249 -13.65 -1.62 12.34
C ASP A 249 -13.82 -2.97 11.66
N PHE A 250 -12.69 -3.58 11.28
CA PHE A 250 -12.57 -4.96 10.87
C PHE A 250 -11.57 -5.66 11.79
N THR A 251 -12.02 -6.64 12.57
CA THR A 251 -11.15 -7.44 13.44
C THR A 251 -10.86 -8.79 12.80
N TYR A 252 -9.60 -9.09 12.53
CA TYR A 252 -9.17 -10.33 11.92
C TYR A 252 -9.24 -11.48 12.92
N LYS A 253 -9.90 -12.56 12.53
CA LYS A 253 -10.06 -13.79 13.33
C LYS A 253 -9.25 -14.95 12.75
N GLY A 254 -8.72 -14.80 11.54
CA GLY A 254 -7.99 -15.87 10.85
C GLY A 254 -8.88 -17.07 10.55
N GLY A 255 -8.33 -18.27 10.78
CA GLY A 255 -8.96 -19.54 10.50
C GLY A 255 -9.02 -19.89 9.01
N ASP A 256 -9.64 -21.01 8.66
CA ASP A 256 -9.69 -21.56 7.30
C ASP A 256 -10.41 -20.67 6.30
N ASN A 257 -11.21 -19.70 6.78
CA ASN A 257 -11.96 -18.76 5.97
C ASN A 257 -11.38 -17.34 5.95
N TYR A 258 -10.23 -17.08 6.57
CA TYR A 258 -9.60 -15.76 6.64
C TYR A 258 -10.58 -14.66 7.05
N LEU A 259 -11.31 -14.92 8.15
CA LEU A 259 -12.46 -14.14 8.59
C LEU A 259 -12.07 -12.84 9.27
N PHE A 260 -12.75 -11.75 8.90
CA PHE A 260 -12.81 -10.49 9.64
C PHE A 260 -14.23 -10.29 10.15
N THR A 261 -14.38 -10.04 11.44
CA THR A 261 -15.63 -9.56 12.03
C THR A 261 -15.63 -8.03 12.04
N THR A 262 -16.82 -7.42 12.12
CA THR A 262 -16.95 -5.96 12.20
C THR A 262 -17.66 -5.55 13.48
N ASN A 263 -17.81 -4.22 13.69
CA ASN A 263 -18.65 -3.67 14.76
C ASN A 263 -20.16 -4.00 14.60
N ASP A 264 -20.60 -4.51 13.44
CA ASP A 264 -21.96 -5.02 13.18
C ASP A 264 -21.91 -6.55 13.01
N ALA A 265 -22.64 -7.29 13.86
CA ALA A 265 -22.61 -8.76 13.88
C ALA A 265 -23.14 -9.43 12.60
N GLU A 266 -23.93 -8.70 11.78
CA GLU A 266 -24.47 -9.22 10.51
C GLU A 266 -23.53 -8.96 9.33
N ALA A 267 -22.44 -8.22 9.54
CA ALA A 267 -21.48 -7.84 8.52
C ALA A 267 -20.12 -8.50 8.79
N ILE A 268 -19.61 -9.21 7.80
CA ILE A 268 -18.30 -9.86 7.86
C ILE A 268 -17.51 -9.60 6.57
N MET A 269 -16.19 -9.70 6.65
CA MET A 269 -15.32 -9.73 5.47
C MET A 269 -14.48 -11.00 5.49
N LYS A 270 -14.17 -11.55 4.32
CA LYS A 270 -13.28 -12.71 4.18
C LYS A 270 -12.16 -12.37 3.20
N GLY A 271 -10.93 -12.73 3.54
CA GLY A 271 -9.82 -12.72 2.61
C GLY A 271 -10.02 -13.79 1.53
N TYR A 272 -9.71 -13.44 0.27
CA TYR A 272 -9.73 -14.38 -0.83
C TYR A 272 -8.31 -14.82 -1.18
N VAL A 273 -8.10 -16.12 -1.13
CA VAL A 273 -6.88 -16.76 -1.60
C VAL A 273 -7.16 -17.40 -2.95
N MET A 274 -6.55 -16.84 -3.99
CA MET A 274 -6.68 -17.37 -5.34
C MET A 274 -6.04 -18.76 -5.41
N PRO A 275 -6.73 -19.78 -5.92
CA PRO A 275 -6.12 -21.09 -6.18
C PRO A 275 -4.85 -20.97 -7.02
N LEU A 276 -3.79 -21.71 -6.68
CA LEU A 276 -2.49 -21.57 -7.38
C LEU A 276 -2.58 -21.83 -8.88
N LYS A 277 -3.44 -22.75 -9.31
CA LYS A 277 -3.74 -22.95 -10.74
C LYS A 277 -4.21 -21.67 -11.41
N GLU A 278 -5.14 -20.95 -10.75
CA GLU A 278 -5.71 -19.72 -11.28
C GLU A 278 -4.68 -18.58 -11.28
N ALA A 279 -3.91 -18.46 -10.18
CA ALA A 279 -2.81 -17.52 -10.10
C ALA A 279 -1.76 -17.74 -11.20
N PHE A 280 -1.44 -19.00 -11.51
CA PHE A 280 -0.52 -19.35 -12.60
C PHE A 280 -1.12 -19.03 -13.96
N LEU A 281 -2.37 -19.39 -14.20
CA LEU A 281 -3.03 -19.25 -15.52
C LEU A 281 -3.42 -17.81 -15.87
N THR A 282 -3.57 -16.91 -14.89
CA THR A 282 -3.96 -15.51 -15.13
C THR A 282 -2.82 -14.51 -14.98
N GLY A 283 -1.64 -14.95 -14.51
CA GLY A 283 -0.48 -14.09 -14.25
C GLY A 283 0.66 -14.24 -15.26
N ASP A 284 1.58 -13.28 -15.20
CA ASP A 284 2.87 -13.37 -15.87
C ASP A 284 3.90 -13.95 -14.90
N TRP A 285 4.60 -15.02 -15.34
CA TRP A 285 5.50 -15.79 -14.49
C TRP A 285 6.80 -16.07 -15.21
N TYR A 286 7.89 -15.45 -14.77
CA TYR A 286 9.22 -15.59 -15.36
C TYR A 286 9.92 -16.85 -14.83
N ILE A 287 10.43 -17.67 -15.74
CA ILE A 287 11.18 -18.86 -15.41
C ILE A 287 12.54 -18.47 -14.81
N SER A 288 12.87 -19.02 -13.65
CA SER A 288 14.14 -18.79 -12.96
C SER A 288 15.11 -19.92 -13.20
N TYR A 289 16.07 -19.74 -14.11
CA TYR A 289 17.12 -20.73 -14.35
C TYR A 289 17.88 -21.09 -13.07
N ALA A 290 18.23 -20.10 -12.23
CA ALA A 290 18.97 -20.31 -11.00
C ALA A 290 18.28 -21.31 -10.03
N ASN A 291 16.95 -21.34 -10.08
CA ASN A 291 16.11 -22.16 -9.20
C ASN A 291 15.50 -23.38 -9.91
N MET A 292 16.04 -23.78 -11.07
CA MET A 292 15.75 -25.08 -11.70
C MET A 292 16.53 -26.20 -11.01
N CYS A 293 16.02 -27.42 -11.06
CA CYS A 293 16.82 -28.62 -10.75
C CYS A 293 17.94 -28.81 -11.78
N ASP A 294 18.97 -29.54 -11.40
CA ASP A 294 20.14 -29.76 -12.26
C ASP A 294 19.78 -30.44 -13.57
N ALA A 295 18.88 -31.42 -13.55
CA ALA A 295 18.41 -32.12 -14.74
C ALA A 295 17.76 -31.18 -15.78
N MET A 296 17.01 -30.17 -15.36
CA MET A 296 16.46 -29.18 -16.27
C MET A 296 17.51 -28.18 -16.75
N LYS A 297 18.47 -27.80 -15.91
CA LYS A 297 19.61 -26.95 -16.29
C LYS A 297 20.43 -27.58 -17.38
N GLU A 298 20.65 -28.91 -17.35
CA GLU A 298 21.40 -29.62 -18.38
C GLU A 298 20.86 -29.41 -19.80
N TYR A 299 19.54 -29.33 -19.99
CA TYR A 299 18.94 -29.03 -21.29
C TYR A 299 19.32 -27.62 -21.77
N TRP A 300 19.23 -26.64 -20.88
CA TRP A 300 19.51 -25.25 -21.22
C TRP A 300 21.01 -25.00 -21.38
N ASP A 301 21.85 -25.58 -20.53
CA ASP A 301 23.30 -25.51 -20.59
C ASP A 301 23.85 -26.16 -21.89
N TYR A 302 23.21 -27.25 -22.34
CA TYR A 302 23.53 -27.87 -23.61
C TYR A 302 23.13 -27.01 -24.81
N ALA A 303 21.93 -26.40 -24.74
CA ALA A 303 21.36 -25.65 -25.85
C ALA A 303 22.00 -24.26 -26.03
N ALA A 304 22.36 -23.58 -24.94
CA ALA A 304 22.76 -22.17 -24.97
C ALA A 304 23.97 -21.90 -25.89
N PRO A 305 25.10 -22.62 -25.81
CA PRO A 305 26.24 -22.37 -26.68
C PRO A 305 25.96 -22.76 -28.17
N GLY A 306 25.17 -23.82 -28.40
CA GLY A 306 24.79 -24.22 -29.74
C GLY A 306 23.83 -23.24 -30.41
N HIS A 307 22.86 -22.73 -29.66
CA HIS A 307 21.94 -21.69 -30.11
C HIS A 307 22.69 -20.39 -30.45
N LEU A 308 23.59 -19.96 -29.54
CA LEU A 308 24.43 -18.78 -29.78
C LEU A 308 25.31 -18.95 -31.04
N ALA A 309 25.92 -20.12 -31.23
CA ALA A 309 26.76 -20.40 -32.38
C ALA A 309 25.95 -20.40 -33.70
N LYS A 310 24.71 -20.91 -33.67
CA LYS A 310 23.84 -21.00 -34.84
C LYS A 310 23.19 -19.67 -35.21
N GLU A 311 22.60 -18.97 -34.21
CA GLU A 311 21.77 -17.79 -34.44
C GLU A 311 22.51 -16.48 -34.18
N GLY A 312 23.65 -16.52 -33.51
CA GLY A 312 24.31 -15.30 -32.99
C GLY A 312 23.57 -14.62 -31.85
N GLU A 313 22.64 -15.31 -31.22
CA GLU A 313 21.71 -14.77 -30.23
C GLU A 313 21.73 -15.56 -28.94
N THR A 314 21.44 -14.86 -27.86
CA THR A 314 21.31 -15.45 -26.52
C THR A 314 19.87 -15.50 -26.07
N ILE A 315 19.50 -16.53 -25.30
CA ILE A 315 18.19 -16.59 -24.64
C ILE A 315 18.17 -15.59 -23.51
N GLY A 316 17.20 -14.67 -23.53
CA GLY A 316 17.03 -13.61 -22.51
C GLY A 316 16.07 -14.02 -21.42
N TYR A 317 14.78 -13.89 -21.71
CA TYR A 317 13.69 -14.24 -20.79
C TYR A 317 12.89 -15.41 -21.32
N ALA A 318 12.38 -16.25 -20.41
CA ALA A 318 11.28 -17.14 -20.69
C ALA A 318 10.21 -16.93 -19.60
N TYR A 319 8.95 -16.81 -20.01
CA TYR A 319 7.86 -16.58 -19.06
C TYR A 319 6.56 -17.18 -19.57
N TYR A 320 5.71 -17.54 -18.64
CA TYR A 320 4.32 -17.85 -18.92
C TYR A 320 3.46 -16.59 -18.80
N SER A 321 2.53 -16.41 -19.74
CA SER A 321 1.47 -15.40 -19.67
C SER A 321 0.16 -16.07 -20.05
N SER A 322 -0.80 -16.07 -19.16
CA SER A 322 -2.08 -16.77 -19.35
C SER A 322 -1.91 -18.25 -19.73
N GLY A 323 -0.87 -18.90 -19.21
CA GLY A 323 -0.53 -20.30 -19.49
C GLY A 323 0.23 -20.54 -20.81
N GLU A 324 0.39 -19.55 -21.66
CA GLU A 324 1.23 -19.60 -22.87
C GLU A 324 2.69 -19.31 -22.51
N LEU A 325 3.63 -19.98 -23.19
CA LEU A 325 5.06 -19.80 -22.98
C LEU A 325 5.66 -18.84 -24.01
N TYR A 326 6.37 -17.84 -23.52
CA TYR A 326 7.13 -16.90 -24.35
C TYR A 326 8.61 -17.01 -24.03
N VAL A 327 9.44 -17.10 -25.08
CA VAL A 327 10.91 -17.15 -24.95
C VAL A 327 11.53 -16.08 -25.84
N ARG A 328 12.43 -15.29 -25.26
CA ARG A 328 13.18 -14.25 -25.97
C ARG A 328 14.53 -14.76 -26.45
N SER A 329 14.78 -14.70 -27.76
CA SER A 329 16.08 -14.94 -28.39
C SER A 329 16.58 -13.62 -28.98
N GLY A 330 17.69 -13.10 -28.49
CA GLY A 330 18.19 -11.77 -28.87
C GLY A 330 17.14 -10.69 -28.73
N ASN A 331 16.68 -10.11 -29.83
CA ASN A 331 15.61 -9.11 -29.88
C ASN A 331 14.25 -9.70 -30.28
N TYR A 332 14.15 -10.99 -30.51
CA TYR A 332 12.94 -11.64 -31.01
C TYR A 332 12.22 -12.41 -29.92
N TRP A 333 10.90 -12.25 -29.85
CA TRP A 333 10.03 -13.03 -28.99
C TRP A 333 9.41 -14.19 -29.77
N THR A 334 9.39 -15.35 -29.16
CA THR A 334 8.67 -16.54 -29.64
C THR A 334 7.47 -16.79 -28.72
N GLY A 335 6.44 -17.48 -29.21
CA GLY A 335 5.29 -17.88 -28.43
C GLY A 335 4.89 -19.34 -28.69
N PHE A 336 4.63 -20.09 -27.62
CA PHE A 336 4.28 -21.51 -27.64
C PHE A 336 2.98 -21.73 -26.88
N ASP A 337 2.03 -22.42 -27.52
CA ASP A 337 0.82 -22.87 -26.87
C ASP A 337 1.12 -24.11 -26.00
N MET A 338 1.02 -23.93 -24.69
CA MET A 338 1.27 -24.97 -23.70
C MET A 338 -0.01 -25.70 -23.29
N ALA A 339 -1.16 -25.38 -23.89
CA ALA A 339 -2.47 -25.97 -23.63
C ALA A 339 -2.66 -26.35 -22.14
N PRO A 340 -2.66 -25.38 -21.22
CA PRO A 340 -2.67 -25.67 -19.80
C PRO A 340 -4.00 -26.27 -19.38
N GLU A 341 -3.96 -27.37 -18.63
CA GLU A 341 -5.12 -28.05 -18.05
C GLU A 341 -5.04 -28.02 -16.52
N ALA A 342 -6.01 -27.42 -15.85
CA ALA A 342 -6.11 -27.42 -14.40
C ALA A 342 -6.67 -28.75 -13.90
N LEU A 343 -5.87 -29.52 -13.19
CA LEU A 343 -6.28 -30.84 -12.65
C LEU A 343 -6.83 -30.73 -11.22
N SER A 344 -6.33 -29.76 -10.43
CA SER A 344 -6.81 -29.43 -9.09
C SER A 344 -6.46 -27.97 -8.78
N ASP A 345 -6.70 -27.48 -7.55
CA ASP A 345 -6.34 -26.12 -7.12
C ASP A 345 -4.83 -25.88 -7.08
N THR A 346 -4.06 -26.96 -6.96
CA THR A 346 -2.59 -26.95 -6.86
C THR A 346 -1.91 -27.85 -7.88
N GLN A 347 -2.60 -28.27 -8.93
CA GLN A 347 -2.01 -29.16 -9.95
C GLN A 347 -2.43 -28.75 -11.34
N ILE A 348 -1.44 -28.66 -12.25
CA ILE A 348 -1.63 -28.35 -13.66
C ILE A 348 -0.91 -29.35 -14.53
N LYS A 349 -1.41 -29.49 -15.77
CA LYS A 349 -0.73 -30.17 -16.86
C LYS A 349 -0.45 -29.18 -17.97
N LEU A 350 0.78 -29.16 -18.45
CA LEU A 350 1.24 -28.35 -19.57
C LEU A 350 1.56 -29.27 -20.75
N THR A 351 0.95 -29.02 -21.90
CA THR A 351 1.17 -29.81 -23.12
C THR A 351 1.49 -28.87 -24.26
N LEU A 352 2.65 -29.03 -24.87
CA LEU A 352 3.02 -28.26 -26.06
C LEU A 352 2.15 -28.69 -27.23
N THR A 353 1.29 -27.82 -27.75
CA THR A 353 0.33 -28.12 -28.83
C THR A 353 0.54 -27.29 -30.06
N GLY A 354 1.27 -26.17 -29.97
CA GLY A 354 1.47 -25.29 -31.12
C GLY A 354 2.17 -23.98 -30.79
N TRP A 355 1.74 -22.95 -31.47
CA TRP A 355 2.33 -21.62 -31.44
C TRP A 355 1.33 -20.62 -30.85
N ALA A 356 1.83 -19.65 -30.09
CA ALA A 356 1.01 -18.66 -29.37
C ALA A 356 1.44 -17.22 -29.67
N GLY A 357 0.61 -16.28 -29.21
CA GLY A 357 0.86 -14.85 -29.30
C GLY A 357 0.59 -14.26 -30.70
N SER A 358 1.23 -13.13 -31.00
CA SER A 358 1.08 -12.44 -32.30
C SER A 358 1.65 -13.26 -33.48
N SER A 359 1.25 -12.91 -34.69
CA SER A 359 1.78 -13.57 -35.91
C SER A 359 3.31 -13.51 -35.98
N ALA A 360 3.95 -12.44 -35.52
CA ALA A 360 5.40 -12.32 -35.46
C ALA A 360 6.01 -13.32 -34.46
N GLN A 361 5.42 -13.45 -33.27
CA GLN A 361 5.87 -14.38 -32.24
C GLN A 361 5.72 -15.83 -32.67
N GLN A 362 4.59 -16.17 -33.31
CA GLN A 362 4.38 -17.50 -33.92
C GLN A 362 5.39 -17.78 -35.05
N GLY A 363 5.63 -16.82 -35.93
CA GLY A 363 6.61 -16.93 -37.00
C GLY A 363 8.04 -17.14 -36.48
N ASN A 364 8.44 -16.40 -35.48
CA ASN A 364 9.73 -16.58 -34.81
C ASN A 364 9.82 -17.95 -34.11
N ALA A 365 8.75 -18.40 -33.45
CA ALA A 365 8.71 -19.72 -32.82
C ALA A 365 8.89 -20.84 -33.87
N GLN A 366 8.20 -20.76 -35.00
CA GLN A 366 8.33 -21.70 -36.11
C GLN A 366 9.75 -21.71 -36.69
N TYR A 367 10.33 -20.53 -36.87
CA TYR A 367 11.70 -20.38 -37.38
C TYR A 367 12.71 -21.07 -36.47
N TYR A 368 12.77 -20.67 -35.17
CA TYR A 368 13.74 -21.25 -34.24
C TYR A 368 13.49 -22.74 -33.97
N TRP A 369 12.23 -23.18 -33.97
CA TRP A 369 11.90 -24.60 -33.85
C TRP A 369 12.44 -25.44 -34.99
N ALA A 370 12.41 -24.89 -36.22
CA ALA A 370 12.89 -25.55 -37.43
C ALA A 370 14.39 -25.32 -37.69
N SER A 371 15.03 -24.40 -36.94
CA SER A 371 16.44 -24.07 -37.16
C SER A 371 17.35 -25.18 -36.68
N GLN A 372 18.00 -25.86 -37.64
CA GLN A 372 18.95 -26.92 -37.41
C GLN A 372 20.39 -26.40 -37.59
N ALA A 373 21.27 -26.69 -36.66
CA ALA A 373 22.67 -26.38 -36.73
C ALA A 373 23.40 -27.37 -37.69
N ASP A 374 24.65 -27.07 -38.02
CA ASP A 374 25.45 -27.88 -38.99
C ASP A 374 25.77 -29.30 -38.47
N ASP A 375 25.72 -29.49 -37.16
CA ASP A 375 25.84 -30.78 -36.47
C ASP A 375 24.52 -31.59 -36.43
N GLY A 376 23.45 -31.07 -37.02
CA GLY A 376 22.15 -31.70 -37.10
C GLY A 376 21.25 -31.46 -35.89
N VAL A 377 21.68 -30.69 -34.92
CA VAL A 377 20.95 -30.44 -33.68
C VAL A 377 20.02 -29.23 -33.79
N TYR A 378 18.82 -29.33 -33.20
CA TYR A 378 17.82 -28.26 -33.06
C TYR A 378 17.90 -27.65 -31.66
N TYR A 379 18.93 -26.85 -31.42
CA TYR A 379 19.28 -26.37 -30.08
C TYR A 379 18.14 -25.62 -29.39
N PHE A 380 17.37 -24.79 -30.09
CA PHE A 380 16.30 -24.01 -29.49
C PHE A 380 15.22 -24.90 -28.84
N ARG A 381 14.97 -26.10 -29.34
CA ARG A 381 13.98 -27.03 -28.82
C ARG A 381 14.31 -27.47 -27.38
N TYR A 382 15.59 -27.51 -27.01
CA TYR A 382 16.03 -27.91 -25.66
C TYR A 382 15.68 -26.90 -24.58
N PHE A 383 15.37 -25.65 -24.93
CA PHE A 383 14.79 -24.70 -23.98
C PHE A 383 13.32 -24.99 -23.66
N ILE A 384 12.63 -25.71 -24.55
CA ILE A 384 11.19 -25.98 -24.43
C ILE A 384 10.91 -27.41 -23.94
N TYR A 385 11.69 -28.40 -24.39
CA TYR A 385 11.48 -29.84 -24.12
C TYR A 385 11.31 -30.16 -22.61
N PRO A 386 12.00 -29.50 -21.65
CA PRO A 386 11.87 -29.84 -20.25
C PRO A 386 10.62 -29.25 -19.59
N LEU A 387 9.85 -28.41 -20.29
CA LEU A 387 8.77 -27.63 -19.68
C LEU A 387 7.37 -28.28 -19.73
N PRO A 388 6.98 -29.06 -20.80
CA PRO A 388 5.74 -29.82 -20.76
C PRO A 388 5.76 -30.91 -19.66
N GLY A 389 4.64 -31.10 -18.98
CA GLY A 389 4.52 -32.11 -17.92
C GLY A 389 3.31 -31.87 -17.02
N THR A 390 3.10 -32.75 -16.07
CA THR A 390 2.12 -32.59 -14.98
C THR A 390 2.84 -32.17 -13.72
N TYR A 391 2.41 -31.07 -13.10
CA TYR A 391 3.12 -30.42 -12.02
C TYR A 391 2.22 -30.16 -10.80
N ASN A 392 2.75 -30.42 -9.62
CA ASN A 392 2.24 -29.86 -8.36
C ASN A 392 2.79 -28.45 -8.20
N LEU A 393 1.92 -27.51 -7.82
CA LEU A 393 2.24 -26.11 -7.59
C LEU A 393 2.41 -25.84 -6.09
N GLU A 394 3.52 -25.21 -5.73
CA GLU A 394 3.80 -24.75 -4.37
C GLU A 394 4.22 -23.27 -4.44
N ALA A 395 3.63 -22.41 -3.63
CA ALA A 395 3.97 -21.00 -3.58
C ALA A 395 4.79 -20.64 -2.33
N ASN A 396 5.59 -19.59 -2.42
CA ASN A 396 6.26 -19.01 -1.26
C ASN A 396 5.27 -18.39 -0.25
N ASP A 397 4.19 -17.81 -0.72
CA ASP A 397 3.01 -17.38 0.06
C ASP A 397 1.75 -17.65 -0.77
N ILE A 398 0.88 -18.50 -0.25
CA ILE A 398 -0.36 -18.88 -0.96
C ILE A 398 -1.35 -17.71 -1.08
N ARG A 399 -1.28 -16.74 -0.17
CA ARG A 399 -2.18 -15.56 -0.15
C ARG A 399 -1.80 -14.51 -1.20
N ASN A 400 -0.50 -14.37 -1.47
CA ASN A 400 0.03 -13.44 -2.47
C ASN A 400 1.30 -14.03 -3.10
N PRO A 401 1.16 -15.01 -4.00
CA PRO A 401 2.30 -15.71 -4.56
C PRO A 401 3.15 -14.78 -5.43
N THR A 402 4.42 -14.65 -5.08
CA THR A 402 5.45 -14.00 -5.91
C THR A 402 6.39 -15.01 -6.54
N MET A 403 6.32 -16.26 -6.08
CA MET A 403 7.08 -17.40 -6.55
C MET A 403 6.20 -18.65 -6.53
N ILE A 404 6.21 -19.42 -7.62
CA ILE A 404 5.58 -20.74 -7.71
C ILE A 404 6.64 -21.75 -8.15
N LYS A 405 6.78 -22.83 -7.36
CA LYS A 405 7.56 -24.01 -7.73
C LYS A 405 6.64 -25.00 -8.43
N LEU A 406 7.05 -25.45 -9.61
CA LEU A 406 6.39 -26.50 -10.37
C LEU A 406 7.22 -27.78 -10.19
N THR A 407 6.69 -28.76 -9.43
CA THR A 407 7.34 -30.04 -9.18
C THR A 407 6.64 -31.11 -9.99
N ALA A 408 7.37 -31.84 -10.83
CA ALA A 408 6.81 -32.90 -11.66
C ALA A 408 6.17 -34.01 -10.82
N VAL A 409 4.98 -34.45 -11.21
CA VAL A 409 4.21 -35.47 -10.50
C VAL A 409 4.90 -36.84 -10.61
N ASP A 410 5.46 -37.14 -11.79
CA ASP A 410 6.08 -38.44 -12.07
C ASP A 410 7.48 -38.58 -11.44
N ASP A 411 8.20 -37.45 -11.27
CA ASP A 411 9.52 -37.40 -10.65
C ASP A 411 9.69 -36.12 -9.84
N PRO A 412 9.52 -36.16 -8.50
CA PRO A 412 9.64 -34.99 -7.64
C PRO A 412 11.04 -34.33 -7.58
N THR A 413 12.06 -35.00 -8.11
CA THR A 413 13.41 -34.40 -8.24
C THR A 413 13.49 -33.46 -9.44
N TYR A 414 12.50 -33.53 -10.33
CA TYR A 414 12.37 -32.69 -11.52
C TYR A 414 11.45 -31.50 -11.25
N TYR A 415 12.01 -30.31 -11.17
CA TYR A 415 11.27 -29.09 -10.86
C TYR A 415 11.90 -27.83 -11.42
N TYR A 416 11.09 -26.81 -11.58
CA TYR A 416 11.54 -25.45 -11.83
C TYR A 416 10.67 -24.43 -11.08
N VAL A 417 11.17 -23.20 -11.00
CA VAL A 417 10.52 -22.11 -10.27
C VAL A 417 10.21 -20.96 -11.23
N VAL A 418 9.03 -20.41 -11.08
CA VAL A 418 8.61 -19.18 -11.76
C VAL A 418 8.36 -18.07 -10.77
N THR A 419 8.63 -16.81 -11.16
CA THR A 419 8.53 -15.65 -10.27
C THR A 419 7.82 -14.48 -10.96
N LYS A 420 7.22 -13.59 -10.16
CA LYS A 420 6.62 -12.33 -10.66
C LYS A 420 7.67 -11.35 -11.16
N GLN A 421 8.86 -11.39 -10.60
CA GLN A 421 9.94 -10.50 -11.00
C GLN A 421 10.65 -11.04 -12.24
N ALA A 422 10.78 -10.21 -13.29
CA ALA A 422 11.59 -10.53 -14.44
C ALA A 422 13.07 -10.61 -14.06
N TYR A 423 13.73 -11.68 -14.44
CA TYR A 423 15.19 -11.76 -14.33
C TYR A 423 15.81 -11.09 -15.56
N PRO A 424 16.76 -10.14 -15.37
CA PRO A 424 17.52 -9.59 -16.49
C PRO A 424 18.23 -10.71 -17.27
N ALA A 425 18.33 -10.54 -18.57
CA ALA A 425 18.96 -11.52 -19.48
C ALA A 425 20.39 -11.95 -19.08
N THR A 426 21.08 -11.13 -18.28
CA THR A 426 22.42 -11.39 -17.77
C THR A 426 22.45 -12.17 -16.46
N GLN A 427 21.29 -12.41 -15.82
CA GLN A 427 21.20 -13.11 -14.55
C GLN A 427 20.26 -14.30 -14.66
N GLY A 428 20.79 -15.50 -14.83
CA GLY A 428 20.05 -16.70 -14.53
C GLY A 428 19.43 -17.46 -15.68
N MET A 429 19.35 -16.94 -16.90
CA MET A 429 19.04 -17.71 -18.11
C MET A 429 20.27 -17.92 -18.99
N GLN A 430 21.35 -17.32 -18.59
CA GLN A 430 22.67 -17.52 -19.20
C GLN A 430 23.65 -17.83 -18.09
N LYS A 431 24.44 -18.84 -18.31
CA LYS A 431 25.74 -18.91 -17.66
C LYS A 431 26.60 -17.81 -18.21
#